data_a27d856f5f1c07581972e4182dd6b6c3
#
_entry.id   a27d856f5f1c07581972e4182dd6b6c3
#
_cell.length_a   1.000
_cell.length_b   1.000
_cell.length_c   1.000
_cell.angle_alpha   90.00
_cell.angle_beta   90.00
_cell.angle_gamma   90.00
#
_symmetry.space_group_name_H-M   'P 1'
#
loop_
_entity.id
_entity.type
_entity.pdbx_description
1 polymer ?
#
loop_
_entity_poly.entity_id
_entity_poly.type
_entity_poly.pdbx_seq_one_letter_code
_entity_poly.pdbx_strand_id
1 'polypeptide(L)'
;MSWYENLLINPLFLIILLVILTLIGIFIVKNTLISDKQWRKFDFWCLIFASLGIFGILSDNREFFYTREANIRSHRINTFEWRVNWELDSNIYNRTFNTTLYSPKEIELIDEDYKTMYSWILVNKDSILECIKERRYIDTLSFKLPNFKIGNQTFLPQEIEEFKHIISEYNNVLDEYNYYTKGTNRNWVEFLYEIFAPIFLVISLSYQFVRWYWEGRKKNGQ
;
A
#
# COMPACT_ATOMS: atom_id res chain seq x y z
N MET A 1 -17.79 -0.28 9.20
CA MET A 1 -17.38 -1.19 10.30
C MET A 1 -18.60 -1.50 11.13
N SER A 2 -18.96 -2.77 11.26
CA SER A 2 -20.14 -3.17 12.04
C SER A 2 -19.84 -3.10 13.54
N TRP A 3 -20.89 -2.98 14.39
CA TRP A 3 -20.72 -2.87 15.84
C TRP A 3 -19.97 -4.05 16.46
N TYR A 4 -20.09 -5.25 15.88
CA TYR A 4 -19.40 -6.45 16.38
C TYR A 4 -17.90 -6.46 16.05
N GLU A 5 -17.47 -5.87 14.90
CA GLU A 5 -16.05 -5.70 14.58
C GLU A 5 -15.36 -4.79 15.62
N ASN A 6 -16.01 -3.68 15.97
CA ASN A 6 -15.51 -2.80 17.03
C ASN A 6 -15.44 -3.50 18.41
N LEU A 7 -16.34 -4.43 18.69
CA LEU A 7 -16.35 -5.17 19.96
C LEU A 7 -15.22 -6.19 20.01
N LEU A 8 -14.98 -6.93 18.92
CA LEU A 8 -13.94 -7.98 18.84
C LEU A 8 -12.51 -7.41 18.84
N ILE A 9 -12.34 -6.17 18.38
CA ILE A 9 -11.04 -5.47 18.38
C ILE A 9 -10.85 -4.67 19.70
N ASN A 10 -11.89 -4.50 20.51
CA ASN A 10 -11.79 -3.73 21.74
C ASN A 10 -10.93 -4.47 22.79
N PRO A 11 -9.76 -3.93 23.19
CA PRO A 11 -8.88 -4.59 24.14
C PRO A 11 -9.51 -4.84 25.50
N LEU A 12 -10.42 -3.96 25.96
CA LEU A 12 -11.15 -4.17 27.20
C LEU A 12 -12.07 -5.39 27.13
N PHE A 13 -12.79 -5.57 26.03
CA PHE A 13 -13.61 -6.75 25.81
C PHE A 13 -12.77 -8.03 25.84
N LEU A 14 -11.63 -8.04 25.16
CA LEU A 14 -10.73 -9.20 25.11
C LEU A 14 -10.15 -9.54 26.50
N ILE A 15 -9.80 -8.52 27.28
CA ILE A 15 -9.32 -8.71 28.68
C ILE A 15 -10.44 -9.29 29.56
N ILE A 16 -11.66 -8.76 29.46
CA ILE A 16 -12.81 -9.28 30.22
C ILE A 16 -13.07 -10.74 29.83
N LEU A 17 -13.07 -11.03 28.53
CA LEU A 17 -13.26 -12.38 28.00
C LEU A 17 -12.17 -13.34 28.53
N LEU A 18 -10.90 -12.91 28.52
CA LEU A 18 -9.77 -13.67 29.07
C LEU A 18 -9.98 -14.02 30.54
N VAL A 19 -10.38 -13.02 31.34
CA VAL A 19 -10.63 -13.23 32.80
C VAL A 19 -11.79 -14.20 33.02
N ILE A 20 -12.90 -14.02 32.30
CA ILE A 20 -14.09 -14.90 32.43
C ILE A 20 -13.72 -16.33 32.04
N LEU A 21 -13.09 -16.56 30.90
CA LEU A 21 -12.70 -17.90 30.46
C LEU A 21 -11.70 -18.55 31.41
N THR A 22 -10.75 -17.79 31.94
CA THR A 22 -9.78 -18.28 32.92
C THR A 22 -10.49 -18.71 34.24
N LEU A 23 -11.42 -17.90 34.76
CA LEU A 23 -12.18 -18.22 35.98
C LEU A 23 -13.05 -19.47 35.79
N ILE A 24 -13.74 -19.58 34.63
CA ILE A 24 -14.52 -20.77 34.27
C ILE A 24 -13.61 -22.00 34.24
N GLY A 25 -12.46 -21.88 33.55
CA GLY A 25 -11.50 -22.98 33.47
C GLY A 25 -10.96 -23.42 34.83
N ILE A 26 -10.61 -22.49 35.71
CA ILE A 26 -10.17 -22.77 37.07
C ILE A 26 -11.29 -23.48 37.86
N PHE A 27 -12.54 -23.00 37.73
CA PHE A 27 -13.69 -23.62 38.40
C PHE A 27 -13.90 -25.08 37.93
N ILE A 28 -13.79 -25.33 36.62
CA ILE A 28 -13.89 -26.70 36.07
C ILE A 28 -12.77 -27.58 36.64
N VAL A 29 -11.52 -27.11 36.58
CA VAL A 29 -10.36 -27.88 37.08
C VAL A 29 -10.43 -28.13 38.59
N LYS A 30 -11.02 -27.22 39.34
CA LYS A 30 -11.22 -27.40 40.77
C LYS A 30 -12.24 -28.50 41.09
N ASN A 31 -13.27 -28.64 40.26
CA ASN A 31 -14.40 -29.56 40.51
C ASN A 31 -14.32 -30.87 39.73
N THR A 32 -13.33 -31.00 38.83
CA THR A 32 -13.17 -32.21 38.00
C THR A 32 -11.74 -32.72 38.04
N LEU A 33 -11.62 -34.08 38.10
CA LEU A 33 -10.32 -34.75 37.99
C LEU A 33 -9.94 -34.88 36.50
N ILE A 34 -9.10 -33.96 36.02
CA ILE A 34 -8.60 -34.00 34.66
C ILE A 34 -7.31 -34.83 34.62
N SER A 35 -7.29 -35.88 33.81
CA SER A 35 -6.12 -36.77 33.67
C SER A 35 -5.04 -36.11 32.77
N ASP A 36 -3.79 -36.51 32.93
CA ASP A 36 -2.66 -36.04 32.10
C ASP A 36 -2.89 -36.32 30.61
N LYS A 37 -3.64 -37.40 30.29
CA LYS A 37 -3.98 -37.72 28.88
C LYS A 37 -4.96 -36.71 28.29
N GLN A 38 -5.91 -36.19 29.09
CA GLN A 38 -6.83 -35.15 28.67
C GLN A 38 -6.10 -33.81 28.49
N TRP A 39 -5.17 -33.49 29.39
CA TRP A 39 -4.35 -32.29 29.25
C TRP A 39 -3.54 -32.26 27.95
N ARG A 40 -2.92 -33.39 27.55
CA ARG A 40 -2.20 -33.48 26.26
C ARG A 40 -3.11 -33.21 25.06
N LYS A 41 -4.37 -33.62 25.09
CA LYS A 41 -5.32 -33.28 24.04
C LYS A 41 -5.65 -31.79 24.01
N PHE A 42 -5.83 -31.19 25.18
CA PHE A 42 -6.07 -29.76 25.29
C PHE A 42 -4.84 -28.94 24.85
N ASP A 43 -3.61 -29.38 25.16
CA ASP A 43 -2.39 -28.76 24.67
C ASP A 43 -2.34 -28.69 23.14
N PHE A 44 -2.74 -29.79 22.49
CA PHE A 44 -2.79 -29.83 21.04
C PHE A 44 -3.80 -28.80 20.47
N TRP A 45 -4.99 -28.71 21.02
CA TRP A 45 -5.97 -27.70 20.63
C TRP A 45 -5.52 -26.29 20.93
N CYS A 46 -4.86 -26.07 22.05
CA CYS A 46 -4.28 -24.78 22.41
C CYS A 46 -3.26 -24.31 21.36
N LEU A 47 -2.38 -25.21 20.89
CA LEU A 47 -1.42 -24.92 19.84
C LEU A 47 -2.11 -24.55 18.51
N ILE A 48 -3.20 -25.26 18.16
CA ILE A 48 -3.98 -24.92 16.96
C ILE A 48 -4.57 -23.51 17.09
N PHE A 49 -5.24 -23.19 18.19
CA PHE A 49 -5.83 -21.87 18.41
C PHE A 49 -4.76 -20.77 18.46
N ALA A 50 -3.62 -21.00 19.10
CA ALA A 50 -2.51 -20.05 19.10
C ALA A 50 -1.99 -19.80 17.68
N SER A 51 -1.81 -20.86 16.89
CA SER A 51 -1.37 -20.74 15.50
C SER A 51 -2.37 -19.95 14.64
N LEU A 52 -3.66 -20.25 14.76
CA LEU A 52 -4.71 -19.52 14.04
C LEU A 52 -4.73 -18.02 14.44
N GLY A 53 -4.55 -17.73 15.74
CA GLY A 53 -4.43 -16.37 16.22
C GLY A 53 -3.23 -15.62 15.65
N ILE A 54 -2.06 -16.29 15.59
CA ILE A 54 -0.85 -15.70 14.98
C ILE A 54 -1.03 -15.46 13.49
N PHE A 55 -1.62 -16.40 12.75
CA PHE A 55 -1.89 -16.22 11.32
C PHE A 55 -2.82 -15.04 11.05
N GLY A 56 -3.85 -14.83 11.89
CA GLY A 56 -4.73 -13.67 11.78
C GLY A 56 -3.98 -12.35 11.96
N ILE A 57 -3.09 -12.25 12.96
CA ILE A 57 -2.26 -11.04 13.17
C ILE A 57 -1.31 -10.82 11.99
N LEU A 58 -0.73 -11.88 11.44
CA LEU A 58 0.15 -11.76 10.27
C LEU A 58 -0.61 -11.29 9.04
N SER A 59 -1.85 -11.74 8.85
CA SER A 59 -2.74 -11.28 7.77
C SER A 59 -3.06 -9.80 7.89
N ASP A 60 -3.43 -9.32 9.07
CA ASP A 60 -3.72 -7.92 9.35
C ASP A 60 -2.49 -7.02 9.12
N ASN A 61 -1.32 -7.43 9.60
CA ASN A 61 -0.06 -6.72 9.35
C ASN A 61 0.27 -6.64 7.86
N ARG A 62 0.00 -7.72 7.10
CA ARG A 62 0.20 -7.73 5.65
C ARG A 62 -0.68 -6.69 4.97
N GLU A 63 -1.96 -6.66 5.29
CA GLU A 63 -2.89 -5.68 4.72
C GLU A 63 -2.50 -4.25 5.07
N PHE A 64 -2.17 -4.00 6.34
CA PHE A 64 -1.67 -2.69 6.78
C PHE A 64 -0.46 -2.25 5.96
N PHE A 65 0.51 -3.17 5.72
CA PHE A 65 1.67 -2.90 4.89
C PHE A 65 1.28 -2.53 3.46
N TYR A 66 0.46 -3.37 2.79
CA TYR A 66 0.05 -3.12 1.41
C TYR A 66 -0.77 -1.84 1.27
N THR A 67 -1.69 -1.56 2.19
CA THR A 67 -2.48 -0.33 2.20
C THR A 67 -1.61 0.91 2.38
N ARG A 68 -0.64 0.86 3.30
CA ARG A 68 0.31 1.95 3.52
C ARG A 68 1.14 2.22 2.28
N GLU A 69 1.69 1.17 1.68
CA GLU A 69 2.52 1.30 0.49
C GLU A 69 1.72 1.81 -0.71
N ALA A 70 0.49 1.32 -0.92
CA ALA A 70 -0.41 1.85 -1.94
C ALA A 70 -0.70 3.34 -1.74
N ASN A 71 -0.96 3.77 -0.50
CA ASN A 71 -1.18 5.18 -0.18
C ASN A 71 0.04 6.05 -0.48
N ILE A 72 1.25 5.59 -0.15
CA ILE A 72 2.49 6.31 -0.48
C ILE A 72 2.63 6.49 -1.99
N ARG A 73 2.38 5.42 -2.80
CA ARG A 73 2.43 5.51 -4.27
C ARG A 73 1.33 6.39 -4.82
N SER A 74 0.14 6.35 -4.24
CA SER A 74 -0.96 7.25 -4.59
C SER A 74 -0.58 8.73 -4.42
N HIS A 75 0.07 9.07 -3.31
CA HIS A 75 0.60 10.43 -3.11
C HIS A 75 1.68 10.79 -4.12
N ARG A 76 2.60 9.88 -4.43
CA ARG A 76 3.60 10.10 -5.49
C ARG A 76 2.95 10.34 -6.85
N ILE A 77 1.93 9.55 -7.24
CA ILE A 77 1.18 9.77 -8.48
C ILE A 77 0.59 11.18 -8.54
N ASN A 78 0.01 11.66 -7.45
CA ASN A 78 -0.56 13.02 -7.40
C ASN A 78 0.52 14.11 -7.58
N THR A 79 1.76 13.86 -7.16
CA THR A 79 2.86 14.82 -7.41
C THR A 79 3.26 14.89 -8.88
N PHE A 80 3.05 13.82 -9.67
CA PHE A 80 3.33 13.86 -11.10
C PHE A 80 2.38 14.77 -11.87
N GLU A 81 1.13 14.93 -11.44
CA GLU A 81 0.21 15.90 -12.04
C GLU A 81 0.79 17.31 -11.98
N TRP A 82 1.31 17.71 -10.81
CA TRP A 82 1.96 19.01 -10.63
C TRP A 82 3.25 19.11 -11.46
N ARG A 83 4.10 18.07 -11.44
CA ARG A 83 5.38 18.04 -12.16
C ARG A 83 5.17 18.13 -13.66
N VAL A 84 4.23 17.37 -14.23
CA VAL A 84 3.88 17.43 -15.65
C VAL A 84 3.27 18.78 -16.02
N ASN A 85 2.44 19.37 -15.14
CA ASN A 85 1.93 20.73 -15.37
C ASN A 85 3.05 21.78 -15.47
N TRP A 86 4.07 21.63 -14.64
CA TRP A 86 5.23 22.51 -14.66
C TRP A 86 6.07 22.32 -15.95
N GLU A 87 6.43 21.09 -16.26
CA GLU A 87 7.25 20.76 -17.45
C GLU A 87 6.53 21.11 -18.76
N LEU A 88 5.22 20.91 -18.82
CA LEU A 88 4.39 21.27 -19.95
C LEU A 88 3.76 22.66 -19.83
N ASP A 89 4.44 23.61 -19.18
CA ASP A 89 4.00 25.00 -19.20
C ASP A 89 4.28 25.63 -20.58
N SER A 90 3.21 25.77 -21.38
CA SER A 90 3.30 26.34 -22.73
C SER A 90 3.90 27.75 -22.77
N ASN A 91 3.81 28.51 -21.65
CA ASN A 91 4.38 29.85 -21.59
C ASN A 91 5.93 29.87 -21.65
N ILE A 92 6.58 28.77 -21.23
CA ILE A 92 8.04 28.63 -21.33
C ILE A 92 8.46 28.59 -22.82
N TYR A 93 7.64 27.98 -23.67
CA TYR A 93 7.93 27.75 -25.09
C TYR A 93 7.38 28.85 -26.01
N ASN A 94 6.60 29.80 -25.49
CA ASN A 94 6.11 30.96 -26.24
C ASN A 94 7.11 32.13 -26.16
N ARG A 95 8.39 31.85 -26.48
CA ARG A 95 9.46 32.87 -26.44
C ARG A 95 9.98 33.12 -27.84
N THR A 96 10.19 34.38 -28.16
CA THR A 96 11.00 34.79 -29.30
C THR A 96 12.46 34.86 -28.87
N PHE A 97 13.34 34.13 -29.55
CA PHE A 97 14.78 34.15 -29.26
C PHE A 97 15.42 35.33 -29.95
N ASN A 98 15.92 36.24 -29.19
CA ASN A 98 16.73 37.35 -29.69
C ASN A 98 18.11 37.29 -29.02
N THR A 99 18.99 36.38 -29.51
CA THR A 99 20.29 36.21 -28.90
C THR A 99 21.40 36.64 -29.90
N THR A 100 22.35 37.40 -29.40
CA THR A 100 23.57 37.83 -30.17
C THR A 100 24.54 36.66 -30.45
N LEU A 101 24.22 35.44 -29.95
CA LEU A 101 25.09 34.25 -30.09
C LEU A 101 24.79 33.40 -31.33
N TYR A 102 23.67 33.62 -32.00
CA TYR A 102 23.25 32.84 -33.13
C TYR A 102 23.10 33.69 -34.39
N SER A 103 23.32 33.09 -35.54
CA SER A 103 23.01 33.73 -36.81
C SER A 103 21.51 33.94 -37.00
N PRO A 104 21.04 34.93 -37.78
CA PRO A 104 19.60 35.16 -37.99
C PRO A 104 18.87 33.93 -38.48
N LYS A 105 19.50 33.08 -39.31
CA LYS A 105 18.93 31.83 -39.81
C LYS A 105 18.79 30.75 -38.71
N GLU A 106 19.75 30.68 -37.79
CA GLU A 106 19.67 29.77 -36.66
C GLU A 106 18.59 30.22 -35.69
N ILE A 107 18.43 31.51 -35.44
CA ILE A 107 17.37 32.07 -34.60
C ILE A 107 15.98 31.69 -35.16
N GLU A 108 15.80 31.79 -36.48
CA GLU A 108 14.55 31.43 -37.14
C GLU A 108 14.20 29.95 -36.93
N LEU A 109 15.19 29.07 -37.08
CA LEU A 109 15.01 27.62 -36.87
C LEU A 109 14.74 27.25 -35.40
N ILE A 110 15.41 27.93 -34.47
CA ILE A 110 15.17 27.77 -33.00
C ILE A 110 13.73 28.18 -32.68
N ASP A 111 13.30 29.34 -33.18
CA ASP A 111 11.94 29.86 -32.94
C ASP A 111 10.88 28.91 -33.53
N GLU A 112 11.15 28.30 -34.68
CA GLU A 112 10.25 27.29 -35.29
C GLU A 112 10.18 26.01 -34.45
N ASP A 113 11.29 25.53 -33.87
CA ASP A 113 11.33 24.38 -33.00
C ASP A 113 10.55 24.62 -31.69
N TYR A 114 10.70 25.81 -31.07
CA TYR A 114 9.93 26.20 -29.89
C TYR A 114 8.42 26.35 -30.19
N LYS A 115 8.03 26.90 -31.35
CA LYS A 115 6.62 26.95 -31.80
C LYS A 115 6.05 25.56 -32.00
N THR A 116 6.86 24.64 -32.52
CA THR A 116 6.48 23.26 -32.72
C THR A 116 6.21 22.56 -31.37
N MET A 117 7.09 22.76 -30.38
CA MET A 117 6.90 22.24 -29.04
C MET A 117 5.66 22.86 -28.34
N TYR A 118 5.49 24.17 -28.45
CA TYR A 118 4.30 24.88 -27.95
C TYR A 118 3.01 24.29 -28.50
N SER A 119 2.92 24.10 -29.80
CA SER A 119 1.76 23.51 -30.47
C SER A 119 1.49 22.08 -30.02
N TRP A 120 2.55 21.29 -29.84
CA TRP A 120 2.46 19.91 -29.36
C TRP A 120 1.92 19.88 -27.92
N ILE A 121 2.40 20.77 -27.04
CA ILE A 121 1.91 20.88 -25.66
C ILE A 121 0.43 21.20 -25.63
N LEU A 122 -0.03 22.20 -26.38
CA LEU A 122 -1.44 22.59 -26.45
C LEU A 122 -2.37 21.43 -26.83
N VAL A 123 -1.89 20.54 -27.70
CA VAL A 123 -2.67 19.39 -28.17
C VAL A 123 -2.69 18.24 -27.17
N ASN A 124 -1.58 17.98 -26.49
CA ASN A 124 -1.38 16.72 -25.75
C ASN A 124 -1.44 16.86 -24.22
N LYS A 125 -1.22 18.06 -23.67
CA LYS A 125 -1.12 18.29 -22.22
C LYS A 125 -2.34 17.77 -21.46
N ASP A 126 -3.54 18.14 -21.89
CA ASP A 126 -4.77 17.79 -21.20
C ASP A 126 -4.98 16.25 -21.20
N SER A 127 -4.71 15.60 -22.33
CA SER A 127 -4.79 14.13 -22.41
C SER A 127 -3.79 13.41 -21.51
N ILE A 128 -2.58 13.95 -21.36
CA ILE A 128 -1.55 13.40 -20.47
C ILE A 128 -2.00 13.56 -19.01
N LEU A 129 -2.48 14.74 -18.63
CA LEU A 129 -2.98 15.01 -17.29
C LEU A 129 -4.20 14.15 -16.94
N GLU A 130 -5.09 13.91 -17.91
CA GLU A 130 -6.22 13.00 -17.74
C GLU A 130 -5.76 11.56 -17.46
N CYS A 131 -4.75 11.08 -18.20
CA CYS A 131 -4.16 9.76 -17.92
C CYS A 131 -3.62 9.65 -16.48
N ILE A 132 -2.97 10.71 -15.96
CA ILE A 132 -2.46 10.73 -14.58
C ILE A 132 -3.61 10.72 -13.57
N LYS A 133 -4.64 11.55 -13.78
CA LYS A 133 -5.83 11.62 -12.91
C LYS A 133 -6.59 10.29 -12.84
N GLU A 134 -6.75 9.64 -13.98
CA GLU A 134 -7.41 8.35 -14.08
C GLU A 134 -6.50 7.16 -13.77
N ARG A 135 -5.24 7.41 -13.42
CA ARG A 135 -4.23 6.40 -13.14
C ARG A 135 -4.09 5.39 -14.27
N ARG A 136 -4.05 5.89 -15.49
CA ARG A 136 -3.81 5.11 -16.71
C ARG A 136 -2.34 5.20 -17.10
N TYR A 137 -1.86 4.13 -17.73
CA TYR A 137 -0.53 4.07 -18.30
C TYR A 137 -0.39 5.10 -19.42
N ILE A 138 0.74 5.81 -19.44
CA ILE A 138 1.04 6.79 -20.50
C ILE A 138 1.99 6.12 -21.48
N ASP A 139 1.49 5.82 -22.68
CA ASP A 139 2.32 5.31 -23.77
C ASP A 139 2.99 6.47 -24.50
N THR A 140 4.30 6.57 -24.33
CA THR A 140 5.13 7.60 -25.01
C THR A 140 5.12 7.48 -26.54
N LEU A 141 4.74 6.32 -27.08
CA LEU A 141 4.63 6.12 -28.53
C LEU A 141 3.34 6.71 -29.10
N SER A 142 2.26 6.76 -28.31
CA SER A 142 1.00 7.39 -28.74
C SER A 142 1.08 8.91 -28.78
N PHE A 143 1.95 9.51 -27.97
CA PHE A 143 2.25 10.94 -28.00
C PHE A 143 3.52 11.19 -28.84
N LYS A 144 3.42 11.09 -30.18
CA LYS A 144 4.55 11.33 -31.08
C LYS A 144 5.22 12.67 -30.71
N LEU A 145 6.40 12.59 -30.11
CA LEU A 145 7.19 13.77 -29.84
C LEU A 145 7.62 14.45 -31.14
N PRO A 146 7.63 15.79 -31.18
CA PRO A 146 7.98 16.52 -32.39
C PRO A 146 9.46 16.29 -32.77
N ASN A 147 9.74 16.28 -34.07
CA ASN A 147 11.10 16.27 -34.58
C ASN A 147 11.60 17.72 -34.74
N PHE A 148 12.71 18.01 -34.10
CA PHE A 148 13.32 19.34 -34.13
C PHE A 148 14.37 19.47 -35.27
N LYS A 149 14.47 20.70 -35.82
CA LYS A 149 15.35 20.98 -36.94
C LYS A 149 16.80 21.26 -36.51
N ILE A 150 16.99 21.86 -35.35
CA ILE A 150 18.31 22.27 -34.83
C ILE A 150 18.95 21.21 -33.94
N GLY A 151 18.18 20.25 -33.44
CA GLY A 151 18.71 19.14 -32.64
C GLY A 151 19.45 19.60 -31.37
N ASN A 152 20.75 19.30 -31.32
CA ASN A 152 21.56 19.49 -30.11
C ASN A 152 21.99 20.94 -29.79
N GLN A 153 21.59 21.94 -30.60
CA GLN A 153 21.95 23.34 -30.37
C GLN A 153 20.97 24.08 -29.45
N THR A 154 19.88 23.44 -29.03
CA THR A 154 18.88 24.00 -28.12
C THR A 154 18.74 23.14 -26.87
N PHE A 155 18.11 23.69 -25.82
CA PHE A 155 17.75 22.91 -24.62
C PHE A 155 16.58 21.95 -24.84
N LEU A 156 15.84 22.08 -25.95
CA LEU A 156 14.65 21.28 -26.24
C LEU A 156 14.89 19.76 -26.22
N PRO A 157 15.99 19.22 -26.77
CA PRO A 157 16.26 17.78 -26.67
C PRO A 157 16.41 17.30 -25.23
N GLN A 158 17.05 18.11 -24.36
CA GLN A 158 17.22 17.81 -22.95
C GLN A 158 15.88 17.85 -22.20
N GLU A 159 15.05 18.85 -22.47
CA GLU A 159 13.71 18.99 -21.88
C GLU A 159 12.81 17.82 -22.29
N ILE A 160 12.91 17.34 -23.54
CA ILE A 160 12.18 16.16 -24.00
C ILE A 160 12.65 14.87 -23.33
N GLU A 161 13.95 14.69 -23.17
CA GLU A 161 14.47 13.52 -22.46
C GLU A 161 14.06 13.56 -20.97
N GLU A 162 14.05 14.73 -20.34
CA GLU A 162 13.54 14.89 -18.98
C GLU A 162 12.04 14.58 -18.89
N PHE A 163 11.24 15.04 -19.85
CA PHE A 163 9.82 14.70 -19.94
C PHE A 163 9.59 13.20 -20.11
N LYS A 164 10.33 12.54 -21.00
CA LYS A 164 10.28 11.08 -21.17
C LYS A 164 10.64 10.35 -19.87
N HIS A 165 11.64 10.86 -19.15
CA HIS A 165 12.03 10.31 -17.86
C HIS A 165 10.91 10.43 -16.83
N ILE A 166 10.24 11.59 -16.75
CA ILE A 166 9.09 11.82 -15.88
C ILE A 166 7.96 10.83 -16.19
N ILE A 167 7.65 10.61 -17.45
CA ILE A 167 6.62 9.64 -17.86
C ILE A 167 7.02 8.21 -17.50
N SER A 168 8.26 7.84 -17.71
CA SER A 168 8.78 6.51 -17.34
C SER A 168 8.70 6.31 -15.84
N GLU A 169 9.08 7.31 -15.04
CA GLU A 169 9.00 7.27 -13.58
C GLU A 169 7.54 7.17 -13.10
N TYR A 170 6.63 7.93 -13.71
CA TYR A 170 5.20 7.82 -13.45
C TYR A 170 4.67 6.41 -13.71
N ASN A 171 4.97 5.83 -14.86
CA ASN A 171 4.52 4.49 -15.21
C ASN A 171 5.04 3.43 -14.23
N ASN A 172 6.29 3.54 -13.80
CA ASN A 172 6.88 2.66 -12.79
C ASN A 172 6.16 2.78 -11.43
N VAL A 173 5.87 4.01 -11.01
CA VAL A 173 5.13 4.25 -9.74
C VAL A 173 3.69 3.74 -9.86
N LEU A 174 3.07 3.83 -11.04
CA LEU A 174 1.75 3.29 -11.30
C LEU A 174 1.73 1.76 -11.22
N ASP A 175 2.74 1.09 -11.76
CA ASP A 175 2.89 -0.37 -11.66
C ASP A 175 3.07 -0.80 -10.20
N GLU A 176 3.91 -0.10 -9.43
CA GLU A 176 4.04 -0.33 -7.99
C GLU A 176 2.70 -0.13 -7.26
N TYR A 177 1.98 0.96 -7.55
CA TYR A 177 0.67 1.24 -6.97
C TYR A 177 -0.32 0.11 -7.25
N ASN A 178 -0.39 -0.35 -8.51
CA ASN A 178 -1.27 -1.45 -8.91
C ASN A 178 -0.89 -2.77 -8.22
N TYR A 179 0.41 -3.05 -8.08
CA TYR A 179 0.89 -4.21 -7.34
C TYR A 179 0.42 -4.18 -5.87
N TYR A 180 0.65 -3.07 -5.17
CA TYR A 180 0.24 -2.95 -3.77
C TYR A 180 -1.28 -2.93 -3.61
N THR A 181 -2.02 -2.29 -4.51
CA THR A 181 -3.50 -2.30 -4.48
C THR A 181 -4.06 -3.70 -4.68
N LYS A 182 -3.46 -4.53 -5.55
CA LYS A 182 -3.86 -5.94 -5.68
C LYS A 182 -3.57 -6.72 -4.39
N GLY A 183 -2.48 -6.41 -3.70
CA GLY A 183 -2.13 -7.03 -2.42
C GLY A 183 -3.07 -6.70 -1.26
N THR A 184 -3.88 -5.64 -1.37
CA THR A 184 -4.93 -5.33 -0.38
C THR A 184 -6.19 -6.18 -0.54
N ASN A 185 -6.36 -6.88 -1.67
CA ASN A 185 -7.51 -7.75 -1.86
C ASN A 185 -7.42 -8.95 -0.92
N ARG A 186 -8.39 -9.03 -0.02
CA ARG A 186 -8.51 -10.11 0.96
C ARG A 186 -9.17 -11.33 0.34
N ASN A 187 -8.65 -12.51 0.70
CA ASN A 187 -9.41 -13.73 0.54
C ASN A 187 -10.41 -13.84 1.71
N TRP A 188 -11.62 -14.38 1.48
CA TRP A 188 -12.62 -14.61 2.53
C TRP A 188 -12.08 -15.41 3.72
N VAL A 189 -11.12 -16.30 3.50
CA VAL A 189 -10.45 -17.08 4.54
C VAL A 189 -9.61 -16.17 5.45
N GLU A 190 -8.87 -15.23 4.87
CA GLU A 190 -8.07 -14.25 5.62
C GLU A 190 -8.96 -13.35 6.46
N PHE A 191 -10.08 -12.88 5.90
CA PHE A 191 -11.07 -12.11 6.64
C PHE A 191 -11.61 -12.85 7.87
N LEU A 192 -11.90 -14.17 7.76
CA LEU A 192 -12.31 -14.97 8.91
C LEU A 192 -11.19 -15.09 9.96
N TYR A 193 -9.93 -15.28 9.54
CA TYR A 193 -8.82 -15.34 10.48
C TYR A 193 -8.63 -14.03 11.25
N GLU A 194 -8.76 -12.90 10.60
CA GLU A 194 -8.63 -11.58 11.25
C GLU A 194 -9.70 -11.37 12.33
N ILE A 195 -10.96 -11.69 12.02
CA ILE A 195 -12.06 -11.55 12.99
C ILE A 195 -11.87 -12.47 14.19
N PHE A 196 -11.47 -13.72 13.96
CA PHE A 196 -11.39 -14.73 15.03
C PHE A 196 -10.02 -14.81 15.71
N ALA A 197 -8.96 -14.23 15.13
CA ALA A 197 -7.62 -14.26 15.69
C ALA A 197 -7.54 -13.77 17.15
N PRO A 198 -8.12 -12.63 17.52
CA PRO A 198 -8.09 -12.17 18.92
C PRO A 198 -8.78 -13.15 19.87
N ILE A 199 -9.90 -13.76 19.46
CA ILE A 199 -10.63 -14.76 20.24
C ILE A 199 -9.78 -16.02 20.42
N PHE A 200 -9.17 -16.52 19.35
CA PHE A 200 -8.31 -17.69 19.43
C PHE A 200 -7.12 -17.49 20.37
N LEU A 201 -6.51 -16.30 20.34
CA LEU A 201 -5.45 -15.96 21.27
C LEU A 201 -5.94 -15.91 22.73
N VAL A 202 -7.10 -15.31 22.96
CA VAL A 202 -7.69 -15.25 24.32
C VAL A 202 -8.00 -16.65 24.83
N ILE A 203 -8.57 -17.55 24.01
CA ILE A 203 -8.83 -18.95 24.38
C ILE A 203 -7.51 -19.65 24.71
N SER A 204 -6.50 -19.49 23.88
CA SER A 204 -5.18 -20.11 24.09
C SER A 204 -4.49 -19.60 25.36
N LEU A 205 -4.52 -18.29 25.62
CA LEU A 205 -3.95 -17.71 26.83
C LEU A 205 -4.72 -18.13 28.11
N SER A 206 -6.05 -18.12 28.07
CA SER A 206 -6.85 -18.55 29.22
C SER A 206 -6.59 -20.01 29.56
N TYR A 207 -6.44 -20.87 28.55
CA TYR A 207 -6.04 -22.25 28.75
C TYR A 207 -4.67 -22.37 29.44
N GLN A 208 -3.66 -21.59 29.02
CA GLN A 208 -2.33 -21.61 29.63
C GLN A 208 -2.39 -21.21 31.13
N PHE A 209 -3.17 -20.19 31.47
CA PHE A 209 -3.35 -19.79 32.89
C PHE A 209 -4.04 -20.89 33.72
N VAL A 210 -5.06 -21.53 33.17
CA VAL A 210 -5.76 -22.64 33.83
C VAL A 210 -4.83 -23.82 34.06
N ARG A 211 -4.01 -24.17 33.06
CA ARG A 211 -3.01 -25.23 33.15
C ARG A 211 -1.97 -24.93 34.21
N TRP A 212 -1.46 -23.72 34.23
CA TRP A 212 -0.47 -23.27 35.21
C TRP A 212 -1.01 -23.37 36.64
N TYR A 213 -2.27 -22.98 36.82
CA TYR A 213 -2.97 -23.16 38.11
C TYR A 213 -3.06 -24.63 38.51
N TRP A 214 -3.42 -25.54 37.60
CA TRP A 214 -3.50 -26.96 37.84
C TRP A 214 -2.14 -27.58 38.23
N GLU A 215 -1.09 -27.25 37.51
CA GLU A 215 0.27 -27.72 37.82
C GLU A 215 0.76 -27.25 39.17
N GLY A 216 0.42 -26.00 39.58
CA GLY A 216 0.71 -25.48 40.88
C GLY A 216 0.02 -26.28 42.03
N ARG A 217 -1.25 -26.65 41.81
CA ARG A 217 -1.98 -27.51 42.75
C ARG A 217 -1.35 -28.91 42.88
N LYS A 218 -1.00 -29.51 41.76
CA LYS A 218 -0.39 -30.86 41.73
C LYS A 218 0.94 -30.89 42.48
N LYS A 219 1.73 -29.84 42.42
CA LYS A 219 3.00 -29.71 43.15
C LYS A 219 2.81 -29.54 44.67
N ASN A 220 1.72 -28.90 45.09
CA ASN A 220 1.41 -28.64 46.51
C ASN A 220 0.63 -29.78 47.16
N GLY A 221 0.42 -30.92 46.50
CA GLY A 221 -0.22 -32.10 47.08
C GLY A 221 -1.71 -31.95 47.36
N GLN A 222 -2.38 -31.00 46.70
CA GLN A 222 -3.83 -30.75 46.82
C GLN A 222 -4.63 -31.31 45.66
#